data_23debf553bf855bc7ca5fcdd7772d994
#
_entry.id   23debf553bf855bc7ca5fcdd7772d994
#
_cell.length_a   1.000
_cell.length_b   1.000
_cell.length_c   1.000
_cell.angle_alpha   90.00
_cell.angle_beta   90.00
_cell.angle_gamma   90.00
#
_symmetry.space_group_name_H-M   'P 1'
#
loop_
_entity.id
_entity.type
_entity.pdbx_description
1 polymer ?
#
loop_
_entity_poly.entity_id
_entity_poly.type
_entity_poly.pdbx_seq_one_letter_code
_entity_poly.pdbx_strand_id
1 'polypeptide(L)'
;MTQDPYASAHELGLMEGFPPPPGKRVDRTNALMVPPYNRWAYQHMRTIFPSAPIRSSDTAAPVEVDTDAAVADLEVSRADGSVADLATFLRETYTDSFLVATPDRLVYEHYANGMHPAQPHQMMSCTKSFAGLFALMAVADGVLAEGQQVTDIVAELAGASAFAGATVGQVLNMVNSMDFSEDYADLESGIARYGLALGWLEIPGVSAPDSLYDFLATLQKDPALEHGAIFRYQTPKTDVVNWMTNRVTGKSFQDQMSDVLWTQLGTEAETYVLLDRCGTLVAGGGLNAAPRDLARFAMMMLNDGTAGGRQIVAPAIIATLETGGSREAFSAGPEAVGALAGGDWSYRAQWWIRHTPGREAISAIGIHGQWIYIDRRRRVAIVKQSSQPVSSDPAADQFILNAFDAVIDHLGGPAAGA
;
A
#
# COMPACT_ATOMS: atom_id res chain seq x y z
N MET A 1 5.65 16.81 -32.67
CA MET A 1 6.52 16.07 -31.75
C MET A 1 5.62 15.25 -30.88
N THR A 2 5.77 13.95 -30.80
CA THR A 2 5.06 13.10 -29.85
C THR A 2 5.54 13.51 -28.45
N GLN A 3 4.60 13.81 -27.55
CA GLN A 3 4.92 14.17 -26.17
C GLN A 3 5.60 12.97 -25.49
N ASP A 4 6.63 13.22 -24.68
CA ASP A 4 7.29 12.17 -23.89
C ASP A 4 6.25 11.51 -22.96
N PRO A 5 6.03 10.18 -23.06
CA PRO A 5 5.05 9.50 -22.21
C PRO A 5 5.40 9.57 -20.72
N TYR A 6 6.67 9.80 -20.39
CA TYR A 6 7.18 9.87 -19.02
C TYR A 6 7.28 11.31 -18.47
N ALA A 7 6.78 12.30 -19.21
CA ALA A 7 6.86 13.71 -18.80
C ALA A 7 6.28 13.92 -17.40
N SER A 8 6.96 14.76 -16.62
CA SER A 8 6.51 15.18 -15.29
C SER A 8 5.23 16.03 -15.35
N ALA A 9 4.57 16.21 -14.23
CA ALA A 9 3.41 17.08 -14.10
C ALA A 9 3.70 18.51 -14.56
N HIS A 10 4.90 19.02 -14.25
CA HIS A 10 5.36 20.34 -14.68
C HIS A 10 5.59 20.42 -16.20
N GLU A 11 6.30 19.47 -16.81
CA GLU A 11 6.50 19.42 -18.27
C GLU A 11 5.16 19.26 -19.02
N LEU A 12 4.17 18.62 -18.39
CA LEU A 12 2.81 18.51 -18.89
C LEU A 12 2.01 19.81 -18.70
N GLY A 13 2.49 20.76 -17.88
CA GLY A 13 1.80 22.00 -17.51
C GLY A 13 0.52 21.75 -16.71
N LEU A 14 0.46 20.65 -15.91
CA LEU A 14 -0.72 20.33 -15.10
C LEU A 14 -0.85 21.33 -13.95
N MET A 15 -2.06 21.86 -13.77
CA MET A 15 -2.42 22.84 -12.73
C MET A 15 -1.62 24.14 -12.78
N GLU A 16 -1.00 24.46 -13.92
CA GLU A 16 -0.29 25.73 -14.12
C GLU A 16 -1.21 26.80 -14.70
N GLY A 17 -0.97 28.06 -14.30
CA GLY A 17 -1.76 29.22 -14.72
C GLY A 17 -2.89 29.60 -13.74
N PHE A 18 -3.47 30.82 -13.92
CA PHE A 18 -4.47 31.39 -13.01
C PHE A 18 -5.66 31.94 -13.81
N PRO A 19 -6.69 31.10 -14.12
CA PRO A 19 -6.85 29.68 -13.79
C PRO A 19 -6.05 28.77 -14.75
N PRO A 20 -5.77 27.52 -14.37
CA PRO A 20 -5.21 26.54 -15.30
C PRO A 20 -6.15 26.31 -16.51
N PRO A 21 -5.62 26.10 -17.73
CA PRO A 21 -6.42 25.78 -18.89
C PRO A 21 -7.29 24.52 -18.68
N PRO A 22 -8.47 24.41 -19.32
CA PRO A 22 -9.40 23.28 -19.08
C PRO A 22 -8.76 21.89 -19.19
N GLY A 23 -7.97 21.61 -20.20
CA GLY A 23 -7.31 20.31 -20.39
C GLY A 23 -6.09 20.06 -19.49
N LYS A 24 -5.76 20.99 -18.56
CA LYS A 24 -4.65 20.88 -17.61
C LYS A 24 -5.11 20.90 -16.15
N ARG A 25 -6.41 20.93 -15.93
CA ARG A 25 -6.98 20.93 -14.58
C ARG A 25 -7.08 19.51 -14.04
N VAL A 26 -6.69 19.37 -12.78
CA VAL A 26 -6.84 18.13 -12.01
C VAL A 26 -7.94 18.35 -10.99
N ASP A 27 -8.92 17.47 -10.98
CA ASP A 27 -10.05 17.47 -10.05
C ASP A 27 -10.44 16.03 -9.68
N ARG A 28 -11.51 15.84 -8.89
CA ARG A 28 -11.94 14.52 -8.45
C ARG A 28 -12.36 13.57 -9.56
N THR A 29 -12.67 14.08 -10.75
CA THR A 29 -13.10 13.23 -11.88
C THR A 29 -11.93 12.58 -12.62
N ASN A 30 -10.70 13.12 -12.46
CA ASN A 30 -9.54 12.64 -13.20
C ASN A 30 -8.32 12.34 -12.31
N ALA A 31 -8.34 12.71 -11.02
CA ALA A 31 -7.18 12.64 -10.13
C ALA A 31 -6.65 11.22 -9.90
N LEU A 32 -7.54 10.23 -9.73
CA LEU A 32 -7.15 8.90 -9.25
C LEU A 32 -6.69 7.97 -10.37
N MET A 33 -7.50 7.84 -11.42
CA MET A 33 -7.38 6.74 -12.39
C MET A 33 -7.15 7.24 -13.83
N VAL A 34 -7.07 8.56 -14.08
CA VAL A 34 -6.95 9.08 -15.44
C VAL A 34 -5.55 9.65 -15.69
N PRO A 35 -4.69 8.95 -16.47
CA PRO A 35 -3.40 9.51 -16.85
C PRO A 35 -3.57 10.66 -17.86
N PRO A 36 -2.69 11.67 -17.88
CA PRO A 36 -1.56 11.82 -17.00
C PRO A 36 -1.84 12.63 -15.71
N TYR A 37 -3.11 12.88 -15.39
CA TYR A 37 -3.49 13.76 -14.25
C TYR A 37 -3.02 13.20 -12.89
N ASN A 38 -2.91 11.87 -12.77
CA ASN A 38 -2.37 11.21 -11.60
C ASN A 38 -0.91 11.62 -11.29
N ARG A 39 -0.12 12.05 -12.28
CA ARG A 39 1.26 12.57 -12.09
C ARG A 39 1.29 13.76 -11.15
N TRP A 40 0.29 14.63 -11.19
CA TRP A 40 0.14 15.75 -10.28
C TRP A 40 -0.65 15.37 -9.03
N ALA A 41 -1.76 14.65 -9.22
CA ALA A 41 -2.73 14.38 -8.17
C ALA A 41 -2.13 13.65 -6.97
N TYR A 42 -1.30 12.62 -7.19
CA TYR A 42 -0.77 11.77 -6.11
C TYR A 42 0.10 12.51 -5.10
N GLN A 43 0.59 13.68 -5.46
CA GLN A 43 1.30 14.58 -4.57
C GLN A 43 0.38 15.65 -3.93
N HIS A 44 -0.91 15.73 -4.34
CA HIS A 44 -1.81 16.82 -3.97
C HIS A 44 -3.22 16.35 -3.57
N MET A 45 -3.38 15.09 -3.16
CA MET A 45 -4.68 14.47 -2.92
C MET A 45 -5.58 15.23 -1.94
N ARG A 46 -5.00 15.83 -0.89
CA ARG A 46 -5.76 16.60 0.10
C ARG A 46 -6.34 17.91 -0.43
N THR A 47 -5.90 18.39 -1.59
CA THR A 47 -6.52 19.56 -2.25
C THR A 47 -7.74 19.18 -3.06
N ILE A 48 -7.96 17.87 -3.26
CA ILE A 48 -9.02 17.31 -4.10
C ILE A 48 -10.07 16.59 -3.26
N PHE A 49 -9.64 15.82 -2.25
CA PHE A 49 -10.49 14.99 -1.42
C PHE A 49 -10.42 15.38 0.06
N PRO A 50 -11.51 15.18 0.83
CA PRO A 50 -11.45 15.31 2.28
C PRO A 50 -10.36 14.42 2.87
N SER A 51 -9.67 14.92 3.88
CA SER A 51 -8.60 14.19 4.55
C SER A 51 -8.49 14.52 6.02
N ALA A 52 -7.98 13.56 6.81
CA ALA A 52 -7.64 13.75 8.20
C ALA A 52 -6.11 13.69 8.38
N PRO A 53 -5.50 14.62 9.14
CA PRO A 53 -4.06 14.62 9.38
C PRO A 53 -3.66 13.45 10.30
N ILE A 54 -2.50 12.86 10.03
CA ILE A 54 -1.80 11.95 10.94
C ILE A 54 -0.69 12.78 11.59
N ARG A 55 -0.63 12.75 12.91
CA ARG A 55 0.33 13.57 13.66
C ARG A 55 1.74 13.00 13.51
N SER A 56 2.66 13.85 13.09
CA SER A 56 4.10 13.58 13.10
C SER A 56 4.69 13.78 14.50
N SER A 57 5.97 13.46 14.69
CA SER A 57 6.66 13.69 15.95
C SER A 57 6.90 15.18 16.19
N ASP A 58 6.83 15.61 17.46
CA ASP A 58 7.24 16.97 17.86
C ASP A 58 8.76 17.19 17.67
N THR A 59 9.52 16.08 17.65
CA THR A 59 10.98 16.08 17.41
C THR A 59 11.30 15.03 16.35
N ALA A 60 11.69 15.49 15.17
CA ALA A 60 12.10 14.63 14.08
C ALA A 60 13.35 13.84 14.45
N ALA A 61 13.34 12.52 14.22
CA ALA A 61 14.54 11.72 14.29
C ALA A 61 15.39 11.96 13.03
N PRO A 62 16.67 12.31 13.14
CA PRO A 62 17.52 12.43 11.96
C PRO A 62 17.59 11.09 11.22
N VAL A 63 17.54 11.14 9.89
CA VAL A 63 17.84 9.99 9.04
C VAL A 63 19.25 10.19 8.51
N GLU A 64 20.16 9.29 8.86
CA GLU A 64 21.48 9.28 8.26
C GLU A 64 21.38 8.93 6.79
N VAL A 65 22.10 9.67 5.95
CA VAL A 65 22.19 9.44 4.50
C VAL A 65 23.65 9.26 4.13
N ASP A 66 23.98 8.05 3.67
CA ASP A 66 25.33 7.70 3.22
C ASP A 66 25.20 7.01 1.85
N THR A 67 25.20 7.80 0.81
CA THR A 67 24.88 7.37 -0.54
C THR A 67 25.92 6.44 -1.11
N ASP A 68 25.51 5.22 -1.46
CA ASP A 68 26.28 4.32 -2.30
C ASP A 68 26.04 4.69 -3.77
N ALA A 69 27.02 5.37 -4.36
CA ALA A 69 26.93 5.83 -5.75
C ALA A 69 26.80 4.66 -6.74
N ALA A 70 27.32 3.47 -6.42
CA ALA A 70 27.26 2.31 -7.30
C ALA A 70 25.83 1.76 -7.48
N VAL A 71 24.90 2.10 -6.58
CA VAL A 71 23.48 1.78 -6.78
C VAL A 71 22.91 2.44 -8.03
N ALA A 72 23.37 3.65 -8.37
CA ALA A 72 22.92 4.35 -9.57
C ALA A 72 23.38 3.68 -10.89
N ASP A 73 24.46 2.90 -10.84
CA ASP A 73 25.06 2.23 -11.99
C ASP A 73 24.54 0.78 -12.17
N LEU A 74 23.56 0.35 -11.36
CA LEU A 74 23.04 -1.01 -11.44
C LEU A 74 22.30 -1.27 -12.75
N GLU A 75 22.52 -2.45 -13.28
CA GLU A 75 21.77 -3.01 -14.40
C GLU A 75 20.58 -3.83 -13.89
N VAL A 76 19.43 -3.62 -14.52
CA VAL A 76 18.16 -4.27 -14.17
C VAL A 76 17.61 -5.02 -15.38
N SER A 77 17.34 -6.31 -15.22
CA SER A 77 16.76 -7.14 -16.28
C SER A 77 15.25 -6.89 -16.39
N ARG A 78 14.74 -6.75 -17.62
CA ARG A 78 13.29 -6.74 -17.89
C ARG A 78 12.74 -8.16 -18.00
N ALA A 79 11.43 -8.29 -18.04
CA ALA A 79 10.73 -9.57 -18.21
C ALA A 79 11.07 -10.29 -19.52
N ASP A 80 11.42 -9.55 -20.57
CA ASP A 80 11.83 -10.10 -21.88
C ASP A 80 13.32 -10.48 -21.95
N GLY A 81 14.07 -10.31 -20.85
CA GLY A 81 15.50 -10.59 -20.75
C GLY A 81 16.41 -9.46 -21.24
N SER A 82 15.88 -8.36 -21.75
CA SER A 82 16.66 -7.17 -22.02
C SER A 82 17.10 -6.49 -20.71
N VAL A 83 18.17 -5.68 -20.78
CA VAL A 83 18.76 -5.02 -19.63
C VAL A 83 18.64 -3.51 -19.78
N ALA A 84 18.34 -2.83 -18.68
CA ALA A 84 18.33 -1.38 -18.58
C ALA A 84 19.20 -0.93 -17.40
N ASP A 85 19.68 0.30 -17.42
CA ASP A 85 20.24 0.94 -16.22
C ASP A 85 19.14 1.35 -15.23
N LEU A 86 19.53 1.61 -14.00
CA LEU A 86 18.58 2.01 -12.95
C LEU A 86 17.82 3.30 -13.31
N ALA A 87 18.46 4.26 -13.98
CA ALA A 87 17.82 5.51 -14.39
C ALA A 87 16.69 5.25 -15.39
N THR A 88 16.90 4.37 -16.36
CA THR A 88 15.88 3.92 -17.31
C THR A 88 14.75 3.18 -16.60
N PHE A 89 15.07 2.28 -15.66
CA PHE A 89 14.06 1.61 -14.83
C PHE A 89 13.17 2.62 -14.08
N LEU A 90 13.78 3.58 -13.37
CA LEU A 90 13.04 4.58 -12.60
C LEU A 90 12.12 5.41 -13.51
N ARG A 91 12.61 5.79 -14.70
CA ARG A 91 11.81 6.55 -15.67
C ARG A 91 10.68 5.74 -16.25
N GLU A 92 10.94 4.52 -16.73
CA GLU A 92 9.95 3.66 -17.40
C GLU A 92 8.86 3.14 -16.43
N THR A 93 9.16 3.07 -15.13
CA THR A 93 8.18 2.73 -14.10
C THR A 93 7.52 3.95 -13.45
N TYR A 94 7.63 5.14 -14.08
CA TYR A 94 7.00 6.39 -13.62
C TYR A 94 7.30 6.69 -12.15
N THR A 95 8.51 6.40 -11.73
CA THR A 95 8.92 6.56 -10.33
C THR A 95 8.97 8.04 -9.97
N ASP A 96 8.30 8.41 -8.88
CA ASP A 96 8.30 9.74 -8.31
C ASP A 96 9.31 9.83 -7.15
N SER A 97 9.44 8.76 -6.35
CA SER A 97 10.52 8.60 -5.38
C SER A 97 10.98 7.14 -5.28
N PHE A 98 12.27 6.93 -5.03
CA PHE A 98 12.87 5.61 -4.80
C PHE A 98 13.96 5.72 -3.74
N LEU A 99 13.73 5.09 -2.60
CA LEU A 99 14.62 5.12 -1.46
C LEU A 99 15.05 3.71 -1.10
N VAL A 100 16.33 3.55 -0.83
CA VAL A 100 16.92 2.30 -0.33
C VAL A 100 17.50 2.53 1.05
N ALA A 101 17.09 1.70 2.00
CA ALA A 101 17.49 1.78 3.40
C ALA A 101 18.15 0.49 3.88
N THR A 102 19.16 0.65 4.72
CA THR A 102 19.66 -0.36 5.65
C THR A 102 19.07 -0.06 7.06
N PRO A 103 19.31 -0.88 8.07
CA PRO A 103 18.73 -0.65 9.41
C PRO A 103 19.06 0.70 10.05
N ASP A 104 20.14 1.34 9.64
CA ASP A 104 20.71 2.53 10.28
C ASP A 104 20.72 3.78 9.39
N ARG A 105 20.59 3.64 8.08
CA ARG A 105 20.72 4.77 7.14
C ARG A 105 20.03 4.55 5.81
N LEU A 106 19.85 5.63 5.07
CA LEU A 106 19.53 5.62 3.65
C LEU A 106 20.84 5.51 2.85
N VAL A 107 20.87 4.55 1.92
CA VAL A 107 22.03 4.32 1.05
C VAL A 107 21.78 4.80 -0.38
N TYR A 108 20.53 5.10 -0.73
CA TYR A 108 20.16 5.69 -2.02
C TYR A 108 18.85 6.45 -1.92
N GLU A 109 18.78 7.61 -2.56
CA GLU A 109 17.55 8.39 -2.70
C GLU A 109 17.46 8.95 -4.14
N HIS A 110 16.30 8.80 -4.74
CA HIS A 110 15.95 9.40 -6.02
C HIS A 110 14.58 10.07 -5.92
N TYR A 111 14.47 11.26 -6.49
CA TYR A 111 13.24 12.06 -6.54
C TYR A 111 13.04 12.59 -7.94
N ALA A 112 11.84 12.39 -8.49
CA ALA A 112 11.44 12.86 -9.81
C ALA A 112 10.06 13.51 -9.75
N ASN A 113 9.57 14.02 -10.87
CA ASN A 113 8.22 14.58 -10.98
C ASN A 113 7.89 15.63 -9.91
N GLY A 114 8.87 16.44 -9.48
CA GLY A 114 8.68 17.46 -8.45
C GLY A 114 8.68 16.96 -7.00
N MET A 115 8.86 15.65 -6.77
CA MET A 115 8.99 15.09 -5.43
C MET A 115 10.22 15.59 -4.69
N HIS A 116 10.14 15.59 -3.37
CA HIS A 116 11.25 15.86 -2.46
C HIS A 116 11.09 15.05 -1.16
N PRO A 117 12.10 14.98 -0.29
CA PRO A 117 12.10 14.10 0.89
C PRO A 117 10.88 14.20 1.81
N ALA A 118 10.27 15.37 1.90
CA ALA A 118 9.13 15.65 2.77
C ALA A 118 7.79 15.78 2.02
N GLN A 119 7.75 15.49 0.71
CA GLN A 119 6.51 15.59 -0.07
C GLN A 119 5.63 14.36 0.19
N PRO A 120 4.41 14.51 0.73
CA PRO A 120 3.46 13.40 0.81
C PRO A 120 3.08 12.92 -0.58
N HIS A 121 2.92 11.62 -0.72
CA HIS A 121 2.47 10.97 -1.93
C HIS A 121 1.43 9.91 -1.61
N GLN A 122 0.45 9.73 -2.49
CA GLN A 122 -0.60 8.72 -2.36
C GLN A 122 0.00 7.31 -2.37
N MET A 123 -0.29 6.54 -1.31
CA MET A 123 0.25 5.19 -1.13
C MET A 123 -0.67 4.09 -1.63
N MET A 124 -1.87 4.43 -2.06
CA MET A 124 -2.86 3.45 -2.52
C MET A 124 -2.99 2.29 -1.53
N SER A 125 -2.98 1.08 -2.00
CA SER A 125 -3.18 -0.12 -1.18
C SER A 125 -2.04 -0.44 -0.21
N CYS A 126 -0.89 0.23 -0.25
CA CYS A 126 0.08 0.13 0.84
C CYS A 126 -0.54 0.55 2.19
N THR A 127 -1.59 1.37 2.18
CA THR A 127 -2.39 1.72 3.36
C THR A 127 -2.89 0.49 4.13
N LYS A 128 -3.30 -0.55 3.40
CA LYS A 128 -3.86 -1.79 3.96
C LYS A 128 -2.91 -2.47 4.94
N SER A 129 -1.62 -2.44 4.63
CA SER A 129 -0.60 -3.09 5.44
C SER A 129 -0.47 -2.48 6.83
N PHE A 130 -0.72 -1.18 6.97
CA PHE A 130 -0.78 -0.53 8.28
C PHE A 130 -2.03 -0.97 9.06
N ALA A 131 -3.20 -1.06 8.41
CA ALA A 131 -4.41 -1.58 9.07
C ALA A 131 -4.23 -3.04 9.54
N GLY A 132 -3.59 -3.87 8.72
CA GLY A 132 -3.24 -5.24 9.08
C GLY A 132 -2.26 -5.32 10.25
N LEU A 133 -1.26 -4.44 10.29
CA LEU A 133 -0.30 -4.36 11.40
C LEU A 133 -1.02 -4.01 12.72
N PHE A 134 -1.93 -3.03 12.72
CA PHE A 134 -2.70 -2.67 13.91
C PHE A 134 -3.64 -3.80 14.36
N ALA A 135 -4.24 -4.54 13.41
CA ALA A 135 -5.03 -5.72 13.75
C ALA A 135 -4.18 -6.82 14.41
N LEU A 136 -2.95 -7.08 13.91
CA LEU A 136 -2.02 -8.02 14.56
C LEU A 136 -1.58 -7.53 15.95
N MET A 137 -1.40 -6.23 16.15
CA MET A 137 -1.10 -5.68 17.47
C MET A 137 -2.29 -5.90 18.42
N ALA A 138 -3.52 -5.67 17.96
CA ALA A 138 -4.73 -5.94 18.76
C ALA A 138 -4.88 -7.44 19.08
N VAL A 139 -4.44 -8.34 18.18
CA VAL A 139 -4.40 -9.79 18.44
C VAL A 139 -3.33 -10.10 19.50
N ALA A 140 -2.15 -9.52 19.40
CA ALA A 140 -1.07 -9.72 20.38
C ALA A 140 -1.45 -9.20 21.77
N ASP A 141 -2.22 -8.11 21.85
CA ASP A 141 -2.75 -7.53 23.08
C ASP A 141 -3.95 -8.33 23.65
N GLY A 142 -4.43 -9.35 22.91
CA GLY A 142 -5.53 -10.22 23.33
C GLY A 142 -6.92 -9.57 23.27
N VAL A 143 -7.07 -8.39 22.66
CA VAL A 143 -8.36 -7.68 22.51
C VAL A 143 -9.07 -8.04 21.20
N LEU A 144 -8.37 -8.70 20.28
CA LEU A 144 -8.91 -9.27 19.05
C LEU A 144 -8.45 -10.74 18.93
N ALA A 145 -9.28 -11.63 18.37
CA ALA A 145 -8.88 -13.00 18.11
C ALA A 145 -9.19 -13.40 16.68
N GLU A 146 -8.22 -14.01 15.97
CA GLU A 146 -8.39 -14.41 14.56
C GLU A 146 -9.53 -15.41 14.35
N GLY A 147 -9.84 -16.25 15.34
CA GLY A 147 -10.95 -17.22 15.30
C GLY A 147 -12.33 -16.61 15.61
N GLN A 148 -12.39 -15.37 16.08
CA GLN A 148 -13.64 -14.69 16.42
C GLN A 148 -14.47 -14.38 15.17
N GLN A 149 -15.79 -14.43 15.27
CA GLN A 149 -16.67 -14.06 14.16
C GLN A 149 -16.65 -12.54 13.96
N VAL A 150 -16.65 -12.10 12.70
CA VAL A 150 -16.70 -10.66 12.36
C VAL A 150 -17.93 -10.00 12.97
N THR A 151 -19.08 -10.66 12.91
CA THR A 151 -20.36 -10.13 13.39
C THR A 151 -20.49 -10.06 14.90
N ASP A 152 -19.63 -10.75 15.67
CA ASP A 152 -19.55 -10.58 17.12
C ASP A 152 -18.91 -9.23 17.51
N ILE A 153 -18.12 -8.66 16.58
CA ILE A 153 -17.46 -7.37 16.77
C ILE A 153 -18.25 -6.26 16.08
N VAL A 154 -18.68 -6.51 14.84
CA VAL A 154 -19.40 -5.55 13.98
C VAL A 154 -20.77 -6.14 13.64
N ALA A 155 -21.72 -6.01 14.58
CA ALA A 155 -23.07 -6.56 14.45
C ALA A 155 -23.83 -5.99 13.24
N GLU A 156 -23.48 -4.79 12.80
CA GLU A 156 -24.05 -4.12 11.63
C GLU A 156 -23.83 -4.88 10.32
N LEU A 157 -22.83 -5.77 10.29
CA LEU A 157 -22.53 -6.63 9.16
C LEU A 157 -23.29 -7.98 9.17
N ALA A 158 -24.23 -8.19 10.11
CA ALA A 158 -25.00 -9.42 10.17
C ALA A 158 -25.83 -9.71 8.91
N GLY A 159 -26.24 -8.67 8.18
CA GLY A 159 -26.94 -8.76 6.89
C GLY A 159 -26.03 -8.89 5.67
N ALA A 160 -24.74 -8.67 5.83
CA ALA A 160 -23.74 -8.74 4.78
C ALA A 160 -23.12 -10.13 4.72
N SER A 161 -23.62 -11.02 3.88
CA SER A 161 -23.18 -12.42 3.86
C SER A 161 -21.70 -12.61 3.49
N ALA A 162 -21.03 -11.60 2.92
CA ALA A 162 -19.59 -11.58 2.73
C ALA A 162 -18.81 -11.66 4.05
N PHE A 163 -19.41 -11.22 5.16
CA PHE A 163 -18.78 -11.15 6.48
C PHE A 163 -19.53 -11.99 7.53
N ALA A 164 -20.84 -12.20 7.37
CA ALA A 164 -21.60 -13.10 8.22
C ALA A 164 -21.10 -14.53 8.06
N GLY A 165 -20.65 -15.14 9.18
CA GLY A 165 -20.03 -16.46 9.18
C GLY A 165 -18.53 -16.47 8.84
N ALA A 166 -17.93 -15.33 8.51
CA ALA A 166 -16.48 -15.21 8.34
C ALA A 166 -15.80 -14.90 9.68
N THR A 167 -14.60 -15.44 9.88
CA THR A 167 -13.76 -15.10 11.02
C THR A 167 -12.89 -13.87 10.74
N VAL A 168 -12.44 -13.21 11.81
CA VAL A 168 -11.45 -12.12 11.74
C VAL A 168 -10.24 -12.51 10.91
N GLY A 169 -9.65 -13.68 11.15
CA GLY A 169 -8.48 -14.17 10.41
C GLY A 169 -8.75 -14.38 8.93
N GLN A 170 -9.96 -14.81 8.56
CA GLN A 170 -10.34 -14.97 7.15
C GLN A 170 -10.40 -13.61 6.44
N VAL A 171 -10.98 -12.57 7.07
CA VAL A 171 -11.04 -11.23 6.50
C VAL A 171 -9.65 -10.57 6.51
N LEU A 172 -8.89 -10.73 7.59
CA LEU A 172 -7.54 -10.21 7.75
C LEU A 172 -6.58 -10.74 6.66
N ASN A 173 -6.75 -12.00 6.26
CA ASN A 173 -5.95 -12.66 5.23
C ASN A 173 -6.62 -12.69 3.85
N MET A 174 -7.73 -11.96 3.67
CA MET A 174 -8.49 -11.85 2.43
C MET A 174 -8.96 -13.19 1.83
N VAL A 175 -9.18 -14.21 2.66
CA VAL A 175 -9.69 -15.52 2.24
C VAL A 175 -11.19 -15.71 2.52
N ASN A 176 -11.90 -14.71 3.08
CA ASN A 176 -13.35 -14.76 3.11
C ASN A 176 -13.92 -14.59 1.71
N SER A 177 -14.98 -15.32 1.40
CA SER A 177 -15.69 -15.23 0.11
C SER A 177 -16.49 -13.94 0.04
N MET A 178 -16.38 -13.23 -1.10
CA MET A 178 -17.13 -12.00 -1.37
C MET A 178 -17.33 -11.86 -2.89
N ASP A 179 -18.56 -11.56 -3.30
CA ASP A 179 -18.89 -11.22 -4.70
C ASP A 179 -18.53 -9.75 -4.96
N PHE A 180 -17.30 -9.55 -5.42
CA PHE A 180 -16.74 -8.21 -5.64
C PHE A 180 -15.60 -8.28 -6.65
N SER A 181 -15.65 -7.44 -7.68
CA SER A 181 -14.62 -7.28 -8.70
C SER A 181 -13.71 -6.11 -8.38
N GLU A 182 -12.39 -6.33 -8.43
CA GLU A 182 -11.34 -5.30 -8.36
C GLU A 182 -10.92 -4.80 -9.76
N ASP A 183 -11.74 -4.99 -10.80
CA ASP A 183 -11.45 -4.48 -12.13
C ASP A 183 -11.60 -2.95 -12.19
N TYR A 184 -10.48 -2.25 -12.15
CA TYR A 184 -10.41 -0.79 -12.18
C TYR A 184 -10.75 -0.17 -13.53
N ALA A 185 -10.79 -0.97 -14.61
CA ALA A 185 -11.16 -0.51 -15.95
C ALA A 185 -12.67 -0.59 -16.20
N ASP A 186 -13.39 -1.36 -15.38
CA ASP A 186 -14.84 -1.56 -15.49
C ASP A 186 -15.59 -0.63 -14.51
N LEU A 187 -16.33 0.33 -15.05
CA LEU A 187 -17.13 1.27 -14.25
C LEU A 187 -18.37 0.64 -13.58
N GLU A 188 -18.71 -0.61 -13.91
CA GLU A 188 -19.78 -1.38 -13.25
C GLU A 188 -19.23 -2.34 -12.19
N SER A 189 -17.92 -2.42 -12.04
CA SER A 189 -17.22 -3.29 -11.08
C SER A 189 -17.54 -2.98 -9.63
N GLY A 190 -17.19 -3.91 -8.75
CA GLY A 190 -17.28 -3.72 -7.30
C GLY A 190 -16.45 -2.54 -6.83
N ILE A 191 -15.22 -2.38 -7.34
CA ILE A 191 -14.33 -1.29 -6.93
C ILE A 191 -14.82 0.08 -7.44
N ALA A 192 -15.49 0.14 -8.59
CA ALA A 192 -16.12 1.37 -9.06
C ALA A 192 -17.28 1.78 -8.13
N ARG A 193 -18.13 0.83 -7.73
CA ARG A 193 -19.23 1.07 -6.75
C ARG A 193 -18.68 1.50 -5.39
N TYR A 194 -17.57 0.91 -4.94
CA TYR A 194 -16.86 1.34 -3.75
C TYR A 194 -16.38 2.80 -3.89
N GLY A 195 -15.73 3.17 -4.99
CA GLY A 195 -15.30 4.54 -5.27
C GLY A 195 -16.46 5.55 -5.29
N LEU A 196 -17.63 5.15 -5.79
CA LEU A 196 -18.86 5.95 -5.74
C LEU A 196 -19.34 6.16 -4.29
N ALA A 197 -19.36 5.12 -3.46
CA ALA A 197 -19.75 5.23 -2.06
C ALA A 197 -18.80 6.15 -1.25
N LEU A 198 -17.51 6.11 -1.55
CA LEU A 198 -16.53 7.02 -0.96
C LEU A 198 -16.72 8.48 -1.41
N GLY A 199 -17.35 8.72 -2.55
CA GLY A 199 -17.37 10.02 -3.22
C GLY A 199 -16.03 10.37 -3.89
N TRP A 200 -15.20 9.35 -4.16
CA TRP A 200 -13.94 9.50 -4.90
C TRP A 200 -14.15 9.32 -6.40
N LEU A 201 -15.24 8.69 -6.79
CA LEU A 201 -15.69 8.52 -8.17
C LEU A 201 -17.10 9.12 -8.32
N GLU A 202 -17.37 9.72 -9.45
CA GLU A 202 -18.70 10.21 -9.84
C GLU A 202 -19.05 9.64 -11.21
N ILE A 203 -20.18 8.92 -11.28
CA ILE A 203 -20.72 8.41 -12.56
C ILE A 203 -22.12 9.01 -12.72
N PRO A 204 -22.39 9.80 -13.77
CA PRO A 204 -23.67 10.44 -13.95
C PRO A 204 -24.82 9.43 -13.96
N GLY A 205 -25.84 9.66 -13.14
CA GLY A 205 -27.03 8.81 -13.06
C GLY A 205 -26.88 7.53 -12.25
N VAL A 206 -25.71 7.27 -11.67
CA VAL A 206 -25.47 6.12 -10.78
C VAL A 206 -25.51 6.59 -9.33
N SER A 207 -26.39 5.98 -8.52
CA SER A 207 -26.44 6.18 -7.07
C SER A 207 -25.57 5.15 -6.35
N ALA A 208 -25.02 5.53 -5.21
CA ALA A 208 -24.26 4.67 -4.32
C ALA A 208 -24.76 4.86 -2.88
N PRO A 209 -24.46 3.92 -1.95
CA PRO A 209 -24.62 4.15 -0.53
C PRO A 209 -23.94 5.44 -0.07
N ASP A 210 -24.49 6.08 0.98
CA ASP A 210 -24.06 7.41 1.40
C ASP A 210 -22.70 7.43 2.11
N SER A 211 -22.25 6.28 2.62
CA SER A 211 -21.00 6.15 3.35
C SER A 211 -20.30 4.84 3.06
N LEU A 212 -19.01 4.76 3.44
CA LEU A 212 -18.23 3.53 3.42
C LEU A 212 -18.92 2.42 4.24
N TYR A 213 -19.39 2.72 5.45
CA TYR A 213 -20.01 1.71 6.32
C TYR A 213 -21.34 1.19 5.76
N ASP A 214 -22.15 2.05 5.16
CA ASP A 214 -23.38 1.63 4.47
C ASP A 214 -23.06 0.72 3.28
N PHE A 215 -22.01 1.04 2.53
CA PHE A 215 -21.55 0.19 1.42
C PHE A 215 -21.10 -1.19 1.92
N LEU A 216 -20.28 -1.26 2.97
CA LEU A 216 -19.80 -2.53 3.54
C LEU A 216 -20.96 -3.45 3.96
N ALA A 217 -22.04 -2.88 4.48
CA ALA A 217 -23.23 -3.62 4.88
C ALA A 217 -24.03 -4.22 3.70
N THR A 218 -23.76 -3.80 2.46
CA THR A 218 -24.42 -4.36 1.26
C THR A 218 -23.71 -5.57 0.66
N LEU A 219 -22.47 -5.87 1.07
CA LEU A 219 -21.61 -6.83 0.40
C LEU A 219 -22.07 -8.28 0.68
N GLN A 220 -22.12 -9.07 -0.39
CA GLN A 220 -22.59 -10.43 -0.35
C GLN A 220 -21.48 -11.44 -0.62
N LYS A 221 -21.65 -12.67 -0.10
CA LYS A 221 -20.79 -13.82 -0.37
C LYS A 221 -20.92 -14.24 -1.83
N ASP A 222 -19.79 -14.59 -2.48
CA ASP A 222 -19.84 -15.34 -3.72
C ASP A 222 -20.39 -16.77 -3.39
N PRO A 223 -21.57 -17.16 -3.92
CA PRO A 223 -22.19 -18.41 -3.57
C PRO A 223 -21.40 -19.64 -4.03
N ALA A 224 -20.46 -19.48 -4.96
CA ALA A 224 -19.62 -20.55 -5.47
C ALA A 224 -18.43 -20.87 -4.57
N LEU A 225 -18.14 -20.04 -3.55
CA LEU A 225 -16.93 -20.17 -2.73
C LEU A 225 -17.26 -20.20 -1.24
N GLU A 226 -16.57 -21.05 -0.51
CA GLU A 226 -16.60 -21.03 0.95
C GLU A 226 -15.57 -20.04 1.52
N HIS A 227 -15.86 -19.51 2.72
CA HIS A 227 -14.87 -18.73 3.45
C HIS A 227 -13.64 -19.58 3.77
N GLY A 228 -12.45 -19.09 3.46
CA GLY A 228 -11.18 -19.80 3.66
C GLY A 228 -10.68 -20.58 2.44
N ALA A 229 -11.48 -20.73 1.37
CA ALA A 229 -11.12 -21.59 0.25
C ALA A 229 -9.97 -21.05 -0.60
N ILE A 230 -10.02 -19.77 -0.99
CA ILE A 230 -9.03 -19.13 -1.84
C ILE A 230 -8.74 -17.71 -1.38
N PHE A 231 -7.57 -17.21 -1.72
CA PHE A 231 -7.24 -15.79 -1.60
C PHE A 231 -7.90 -15.01 -2.74
N ARG A 232 -8.56 -13.92 -2.41
CA ARG A 232 -9.04 -12.92 -3.36
C ARG A 232 -8.78 -11.53 -2.79
N TYR A 233 -7.95 -10.79 -3.48
CA TYR A 233 -7.67 -9.41 -3.11
C TYR A 233 -8.89 -8.54 -3.37
N GLN A 234 -9.47 -7.97 -2.32
CA GLN A 234 -10.71 -7.19 -2.42
C GLN A 234 -10.69 -6.08 -1.36
N THR A 235 -10.58 -4.86 -1.83
CA THR A 235 -10.33 -3.65 -1.01
C THR A 235 -11.26 -3.47 0.20
N PRO A 236 -12.60 -3.68 0.12
CA PRO A 236 -13.50 -3.46 1.25
C PRO A 236 -13.21 -4.33 2.47
N LYS A 237 -12.54 -5.48 2.30
CA LYS A 237 -12.14 -6.34 3.41
C LYS A 237 -11.24 -5.61 4.42
N THR A 238 -10.37 -4.73 3.92
CA THR A 238 -9.48 -3.94 4.78
C THR A 238 -10.24 -2.93 5.64
N ASP A 239 -11.27 -2.30 5.08
CA ASP A 239 -12.05 -1.34 5.85
C ASP A 239 -12.84 -2.04 6.95
N VAL A 240 -13.25 -3.31 6.73
CA VAL A 240 -13.82 -4.14 7.80
C VAL A 240 -12.77 -4.53 8.84
N VAL A 241 -11.53 -4.87 8.44
CA VAL A 241 -10.41 -5.07 9.39
C VAL A 241 -10.21 -3.82 10.25
N ASN A 242 -10.16 -2.66 9.62
CA ASN A 242 -10.02 -1.38 10.32
C ASN A 242 -11.23 -1.12 11.26
N TRP A 243 -12.46 -1.38 10.81
CA TRP A 243 -13.66 -1.21 11.64
C TRP A 243 -13.61 -2.10 12.89
N MET A 244 -13.29 -3.39 12.73
CA MET A 244 -13.10 -4.30 13.86
C MET A 244 -12.03 -3.79 14.82
N THR A 245 -10.85 -3.44 14.29
CA THR A 245 -9.71 -2.98 15.10
C THR A 245 -10.04 -1.71 15.85
N ASN A 246 -10.66 -0.72 15.20
CA ASN A 246 -11.08 0.52 15.85
C ASN A 246 -12.09 0.24 17.00
N ARG A 247 -13.01 -0.69 16.79
CA ARG A 247 -14.05 -1.03 17.78
C ARG A 247 -13.48 -1.70 19.03
N VAL A 248 -12.54 -2.65 18.87
CA VAL A 248 -11.96 -3.36 20.01
C VAL A 248 -10.89 -2.55 20.74
N THR A 249 -10.18 -1.66 20.03
CA THR A 249 -9.14 -0.81 20.64
C THR A 249 -9.67 0.53 21.15
N GLY A 250 -10.83 0.97 20.69
CA GLY A 250 -11.37 2.31 20.96
C GLY A 250 -10.58 3.44 20.29
N LYS A 251 -9.70 3.12 19.33
CA LYS A 251 -8.84 4.08 18.59
C LYS A 251 -9.15 4.05 17.12
N SER A 252 -9.22 5.21 16.49
CA SER A 252 -9.30 5.30 15.03
C SER A 252 -7.99 4.87 14.38
N PHE A 253 -8.01 4.57 13.08
CA PHE A 253 -6.78 4.35 12.30
C PHE A 253 -5.83 5.56 12.40
N GLN A 254 -6.39 6.77 12.36
CA GLN A 254 -5.62 8.02 12.50
C GLN A 254 -4.89 8.09 13.85
N ASP A 255 -5.57 7.72 14.94
CA ASP A 255 -4.97 7.69 16.27
C ASP A 255 -3.89 6.62 16.37
N GLN A 256 -4.16 5.42 15.81
CA GLN A 256 -3.18 4.34 15.81
C GLN A 256 -1.94 4.72 14.98
N MET A 257 -2.13 5.26 13.78
CA MET A 257 -1.02 5.77 12.98
C MET A 257 -0.23 6.84 13.71
N SER A 258 -0.91 7.81 14.32
CA SER A 258 -0.25 8.94 15.02
C SER A 258 0.48 8.47 16.28
N ASP A 259 -0.25 7.79 17.20
CA ASP A 259 0.26 7.52 18.55
C ASP A 259 1.18 6.32 18.63
N VAL A 260 0.88 5.28 17.82
CA VAL A 260 1.61 4.01 17.89
C VAL A 260 2.83 3.99 16.96
N LEU A 261 2.72 4.61 15.77
CA LEU A 261 3.79 4.56 14.78
C LEU A 261 4.45 5.92 14.57
N TRP A 262 3.78 6.90 13.97
CA TRP A 262 4.39 8.07 13.39
C TRP A 262 5.16 8.92 14.40
N THR A 263 4.53 9.27 15.53
CA THR A 263 5.24 10.02 16.59
C THR A 263 6.39 9.25 17.19
N GLN A 264 6.28 7.91 17.27
CA GLN A 264 7.31 7.04 17.83
C GLN A 264 8.51 6.86 16.90
N LEU A 265 8.28 6.94 15.58
CA LEU A 265 9.30 6.83 14.55
C LEU A 265 10.11 8.14 14.36
N GLY A 266 9.68 9.24 14.99
CA GLY A 266 10.32 10.53 14.78
C GLY A 266 10.09 11.08 13.37
N THR A 267 8.90 10.87 12.82
CA THR A 267 8.53 11.40 11.50
C THR A 267 8.46 12.91 11.50
N GLU A 268 8.71 13.53 10.35
CA GLU A 268 8.86 14.99 10.25
C GLU A 268 7.90 15.64 9.25
N ALA A 269 7.48 14.88 8.24
CA ALA A 269 6.69 15.42 7.15
C ALA A 269 5.19 15.35 7.43
N GLU A 270 4.43 16.11 6.65
CA GLU A 270 2.99 16.02 6.65
C GLU A 270 2.57 14.61 6.20
N THR A 271 1.66 14.01 6.95
CA THR A 271 1.03 12.72 6.62
C THR A 271 -0.46 12.86 6.84
N TYR A 272 -1.27 12.29 5.95
CA TYR A 272 -2.73 12.34 6.06
C TYR A 272 -3.37 11.10 5.43
N VAL A 273 -4.62 10.87 5.78
CA VAL A 273 -5.43 9.81 5.21
C VAL A 273 -6.71 10.41 4.61
N LEU A 274 -7.09 9.94 3.44
CA LEU A 274 -8.31 10.37 2.76
C LEU A 274 -9.55 9.81 3.45
N LEU A 275 -10.63 10.57 3.39
CA LEU A 275 -11.92 10.25 3.97
C LEU A 275 -12.95 10.01 2.86
N ASP A 276 -14.01 9.29 3.22
CA ASP A 276 -15.24 9.28 2.43
C ASP A 276 -16.00 10.63 2.57
N ARG A 277 -17.13 10.75 1.89
CA ARG A 277 -17.96 11.97 1.93
C ARG A 277 -18.57 12.26 3.30
N CYS A 278 -18.64 11.26 4.19
CA CYS A 278 -19.19 11.36 5.55
C CYS A 278 -18.12 11.55 6.61
N GLY A 279 -16.83 11.62 6.22
CA GLY A 279 -15.71 11.76 7.14
C GLY A 279 -15.19 10.44 7.69
N THR A 280 -15.60 9.28 7.11
CA THR A 280 -15.05 7.98 7.46
C THR A 280 -13.70 7.80 6.81
N LEU A 281 -12.73 7.37 7.58
CA LEU A 281 -11.37 7.13 7.13
C LEU A 281 -11.30 5.88 6.25
N VAL A 282 -10.61 5.98 5.11
CA VAL A 282 -10.51 4.92 4.11
C VAL A 282 -9.20 4.14 4.29
N ALA A 283 -9.24 3.06 5.06
CA ALA A 283 -8.09 2.19 5.31
C ALA A 283 -7.71 1.34 4.07
N GLY A 284 -8.64 1.20 3.13
CA GLY A 284 -8.42 0.47 1.88
C GLY A 284 -7.41 1.13 0.94
N GLY A 285 -7.10 2.45 1.09
CA GLY A 285 -6.18 3.10 0.15
C GLY A 285 -5.93 4.58 0.39
N GLY A 286 -6.28 5.13 1.55
CA GLY A 286 -6.30 6.58 1.77
C GLY A 286 -5.00 7.24 2.25
N LEU A 287 -3.96 6.48 2.61
CA LEU A 287 -2.73 7.03 3.19
C LEU A 287 -1.93 7.84 2.16
N ASN A 288 -1.49 9.01 2.59
CA ASN A 288 -0.52 9.85 1.88
C ASN A 288 0.63 10.14 2.84
N ALA A 289 1.84 9.76 2.48
CA ALA A 289 3.01 9.86 3.35
C ALA A 289 4.26 10.23 2.57
N ALA A 290 5.19 10.91 3.23
CA ALA A 290 6.46 11.28 2.66
C ALA A 290 7.43 10.08 2.57
N PRO A 291 8.28 10.02 1.54
CA PRO A 291 9.16 8.87 1.30
C PRO A 291 10.14 8.61 2.46
N ARG A 292 10.72 9.64 3.07
CA ARG A 292 11.63 9.45 4.22
C ARG A 292 10.92 8.95 5.48
N ASP A 293 9.64 9.31 5.69
CA ASP A 293 8.88 8.81 6.84
C ASP A 293 8.50 7.33 6.63
N LEU A 294 8.19 6.93 5.39
CA LEU A 294 8.03 5.53 5.04
C LEU A 294 9.33 4.73 5.18
N ALA A 295 10.48 5.34 4.85
CA ALA A 295 11.79 4.71 5.07
C ALA A 295 12.07 4.52 6.57
N ARG A 296 11.74 5.47 7.45
CA ARG A 296 11.82 5.29 8.91
C ARG A 296 10.99 4.09 9.39
N PHE A 297 9.78 3.94 8.86
CA PHE A 297 8.95 2.78 9.13
C PHE A 297 9.62 1.49 8.65
N ALA A 298 10.13 1.45 7.44
CA ALA A 298 10.81 0.28 6.88
C ALA A 298 12.09 -0.09 7.67
N MET A 299 12.88 0.91 8.07
CA MET A 299 14.05 0.73 8.95
C MET A 299 13.65 0.15 10.32
N MET A 300 12.56 0.61 10.92
CA MET A 300 12.00 0.04 12.16
C MET A 300 11.67 -1.45 11.96
N MET A 301 11.05 -1.82 10.84
CA MET A 301 10.74 -3.21 10.52
C MET A 301 12.02 -4.06 10.33
N LEU A 302 13.10 -3.51 9.74
CA LEU A 302 14.41 -4.16 9.64
C LEU A 302 15.08 -4.36 11.02
N ASN A 303 14.74 -3.51 12.00
CA ASN A 303 15.27 -3.51 13.36
C ASN A 303 14.33 -4.21 14.35
N ASP A 304 13.69 -5.31 13.95
CA ASP A 304 12.80 -6.11 14.80
C ASP A 304 11.70 -5.30 15.49
N GLY A 305 11.21 -4.26 14.82
CA GLY A 305 10.17 -3.38 15.34
C GLY A 305 10.66 -2.30 16.30
N THR A 306 11.97 -2.04 16.32
CA THR A 306 12.61 -1.06 17.21
C THR A 306 13.00 0.20 16.45
N ALA A 307 12.72 1.37 17.02
CA ALA A 307 13.25 2.66 16.56
C ALA A 307 13.58 3.55 17.77
N GLY A 308 14.67 4.32 17.67
CA GLY A 308 15.10 5.22 18.76
C GLY A 308 15.31 4.51 20.10
N GLY A 309 15.70 3.23 20.10
CA GLY A 309 15.89 2.40 21.30
C GLY A 309 14.58 1.94 21.97
N ARG A 310 13.43 2.15 21.32
CA ARG A 310 12.11 1.72 21.83
C ARG A 310 11.52 0.62 20.96
N GLN A 311 10.92 -0.39 21.59
CA GLN A 311 10.12 -1.40 20.91
C GLN A 311 8.76 -0.79 20.54
N ILE A 312 8.49 -0.64 19.26
CA ILE A 312 7.24 -0.08 18.72
C ILE A 312 6.31 -1.20 18.28
N VAL A 313 6.83 -2.18 17.54
CA VAL A 313 6.14 -3.39 17.11
C VAL A 313 6.83 -4.59 17.69
N ALA A 314 6.09 -5.46 18.38
CA ALA A 314 6.71 -6.66 18.99
C ALA A 314 7.32 -7.57 17.91
N PRO A 315 8.55 -8.13 18.14
CA PRO A 315 9.21 -9.01 17.16
C PRO A 315 8.35 -10.19 16.71
N ALA A 316 7.51 -10.73 17.60
CA ALA A 316 6.59 -11.82 17.28
C ALA A 316 5.57 -11.46 16.21
N ILE A 317 5.15 -10.20 16.12
CA ILE A 317 4.24 -9.71 15.08
C ILE A 317 4.95 -9.75 13.72
N ILE A 318 6.19 -9.29 13.67
CA ILE A 318 7.00 -9.30 12.44
C ILE A 318 7.28 -10.74 12.00
N ALA A 319 7.60 -11.63 12.93
CA ALA A 319 7.78 -13.07 12.66
C ALA A 319 6.49 -13.71 12.12
N THR A 320 5.31 -13.27 12.59
CA THR A 320 4.01 -13.71 12.06
C THR A 320 3.85 -13.28 10.59
N LEU A 321 4.29 -12.08 10.23
CA LEU A 321 4.27 -11.63 8.82
C LEU A 321 5.24 -12.46 7.97
N GLU A 322 6.47 -12.70 8.43
CA GLU A 322 7.47 -13.51 7.69
C GLU A 322 7.01 -14.95 7.47
N THR A 323 6.29 -15.53 8.42
CA THR A 323 5.69 -16.87 8.26
C THR A 323 4.70 -16.90 7.10
N GLY A 324 4.01 -15.78 6.85
CA GLY A 324 3.04 -15.65 5.78
C GLY A 324 1.70 -16.33 6.06
N GLY A 325 0.87 -16.39 5.02
CA GLY A 325 -0.42 -17.08 4.99
C GLY A 325 -0.37 -18.39 4.18
N SER A 326 -1.54 -18.94 3.85
CA SER A 326 -1.62 -20.15 3.01
C SER A 326 -1.16 -19.84 1.58
N ARG A 327 -0.07 -20.52 1.17
CA ARG A 327 0.43 -20.48 -0.21
C ARG A 327 -0.52 -21.20 -1.17
N GLU A 328 -1.21 -22.25 -0.69
CA GLU A 328 -2.22 -22.99 -1.45
C GLU A 328 -3.42 -22.10 -1.76
N ALA A 329 -3.96 -21.39 -0.75
CA ALA A 329 -5.08 -20.46 -0.96
C ALA A 329 -4.70 -19.31 -1.90
N PHE A 330 -3.46 -18.79 -1.79
CA PHE A 330 -2.94 -17.76 -2.68
C PHE A 330 -2.82 -18.27 -4.12
N SER A 331 -2.21 -19.46 -4.32
CA SER A 331 -2.00 -20.04 -5.64
C SER A 331 -3.30 -20.43 -6.34
N ALA A 332 -4.37 -20.66 -5.58
CA ALA A 332 -5.71 -20.92 -6.11
C ALA A 332 -6.47 -19.63 -6.47
N GLY A 333 -5.97 -18.48 -6.05
CA GLY A 333 -6.60 -17.17 -6.28
C GLY A 333 -6.21 -16.55 -7.63
N PRO A 334 -6.99 -15.55 -8.10
CA PRO A 334 -6.77 -14.91 -9.39
C PRO A 334 -5.51 -14.00 -9.40
N GLU A 335 -4.96 -13.63 -8.25
CA GLU A 335 -3.79 -12.79 -8.12
C GLU A 335 -2.47 -13.55 -8.35
N ALA A 336 -2.49 -14.89 -8.38
CA ALA A 336 -1.31 -15.73 -8.62
C ALA A 336 -0.89 -15.75 -10.10
N VAL A 337 -0.63 -14.57 -10.67
CA VAL A 337 -0.30 -14.38 -12.09
C VAL A 337 0.95 -13.49 -12.24
N GLY A 338 1.59 -13.53 -13.41
CA GLY A 338 2.77 -12.72 -13.70
C GLY A 338 3.87 -12.92 -12.65
N ALA A 339 4.36 -11.83 -12.09
CA ALA A 339 5.41 -11.82 -11.06
C ALA A 339 5.00 -12.48 -9.72
N LEU A 340 3.71 -12.66 -9.48
CA LEU A 340 3.16 -13.30 -8.29
C LEU A 340 2.80 -14.79 -8.50
N ALA A 341 3.08 -15.32 -9.68
CA ALA A 341 2.85 -16.74 -10.01
C ALA A 341 3.89 -17.66 -9.35
N GLY A 342 3.75 -18.99 -9.57
CA GLY A 342 4.78 -19.97 -9.23
C GLY A 342 4.71 -20.54 -7.80
N GLY A 343 3.75 -20.13 -6.98
CA GLY A 343 3.54 -20.67 -5.63
C GLY A 343 4.50 -20.13 -4.56
N ASP A 344 5.27 -19.09 -4.88
CA ASP A 344 6.24 -18.47 -3.98
C ASP A 344 5.70 -17.23 -3.25
N TRP A 345 4.39 -17.04 -3.29
CA TRP A 345 3.75 -15.93 -2.60
C TRP A 345 2.64 -16.42 -1.66
N SER A 346 2.39 -15.62 -0.64
CA SER A 346 1.23 -15.73 0.22
C SER A 346 0.77 -14.34 0.67
N TYR A 347 -0.38 -14.28 1.35
CA TYR A 347 -0.91 -13.04 1.90
C TYR A 347 -1.22 -13.22 3.39
N ARG A 348 -0.69 -12.34 4.23
CA ARG A 348 -0.88 -12.42 5.68
C ARG A 348 -1.12 -11.03 6.25
N ALA A 349 -2.23 -10.86 6.94
CA ALA A 349 -2.55 -9.61 7.65
C ALA A 349 -2.35 -8.35 6.79
N GLN A 350 -2.90 -8.36 5.59
CA GLN A 350 -2.83 -7.26 4.61
C GLN A 350 -1.42 -6.99 4.05
N TRP A 351 -0.51 -7.96 4.16
CA TRP A 351 0.83 -7.92 3.58
C TRP A 351 1.03 -9.02 2.55
N TRP A 352 1.78 -8.72 1.49
CA TRP A 352 2.23 -9.65 0.47
C TRP A 352 3.56 -10.25 0.90
N ILE A 353 3.65 -11.58 0.95
CA ILE A 353 4.83 -12.27 1.46
C ILE A 353 5.46 -13.08 0.34
N ARG A 354 6.70 -12.74 0.00
CA ARG A 354 7.52 -13.46 -0.97
C ARG A 354 8.31 -14.55 -0.25
N HIS A 355 8.19 -15.80 -0.72
CA HIS A 355 8.85 -16.97 -0.16
C HIS A 355 9.93 -17.54 -1.08
N THR A 356 10.25 -16.88 -2.21
CA THR A 356 11.27 -17.33 -3.14
C THR A 356 12.61 -17.49 -2.39
N PRO A 357 13.26 -18.69 -2.40
CA PRO A 357 14.48 -18.92 -1.64
C PRO A 357 15.58 -17.90 -1.96
N GLY A 358 16.12 -17.25 -0.94
CA GLY A 358 17.11 -16.19 -1.06
C GLY A 358 16.57 -14.82 -1.50
N ARG A 359 15.23 -14.69 -1.63
CA ARG A 359 14.49 -13.48 -2.00
C ARG A 359 13.27 -13.25 -1.10
N GLU A 360 13.33 -13.80 0.11
CA GLU A 360 12.21 -13.69 1.05
C GLU A 360 12.02 -12.25 1.49
N ALA A 361 10.76 -11.79 1.39
CA ALA A 361 10.44 -10.42 1.77
C ALA A 361 8.98 -10.28 2.22
N ILE A 362 8.73 -9.27 3.05
CA ILE A 362 7.40 -8.76 3.37
C ILE A 362 7.19 -7.47 2.59
N SER A 363 6.02 -7.32 1.95
CA SER A 363 5.77 -6.21 1.04
C SER A 363 4.40 -5.60 1.25
N ALA A 364 4.32 -4.27 1.23
CA ALA A 364 3.10 -3.53 0.98
C ALA A 364 3.10 -3.12 -0.49
N ILE A 365 2.01 -3.42 -1.21
CA ILE A 365 1.88 -3.13 -2.64
C ILE A 365 0.64 -2.30 -2.88
N GLY A 366 0.76 -1.26 -3.70
CA GLY A 366 -0.34 -0.42 -4.12
C GLY A 366 -0.36 -0.24 -5.64
N ILE A 367 -1.56 -0.13 -6.19
CA ILE A 367 -1.73 0.15 -7.62
C ILE A 367 -0.95 1.39 -8.05
N HIS A 368 -0.67 1.50 -9.35
CA HIS A 368 0.14 2.55 -9.94
C HIS A 368 1.61 2.58 -9.45
N GLY A 369 2.12 1.44 -8.94
CA GLY A 369 3.53 1.21 -8.64
C GLY A 369 4.01 1.67 -7.26
N GLN A 370 3.14 1.65 -6.23
CA GLN A 370 3.53 1.93 -4.84
C GLN A 370 4.08 0.67 -4.18
N TRP A 371 5.24 0.75 -3.53
CA TRP A 371 5.86 -0.37 -2.83
C TRP A 371 6.55 0.06 -1.54
N ILE A 372 6.39 -0.76 -0.51
CA ILE A 372 7.29 -0.84 0.64
C ILE A 372 7.75 -2.30 0.66
N TYR A 373 9.01 -2.55 0.32
CA TYR A 373 9.60 -3.89 0.20
C TYR A 373 10.69 -4.07 1.24
N ILE A 374 10.62 -5.12 2.04
CA ILE A 374 11.47 -5.31 3.21
C ILE A 374 12.06 -6.73 3.20
N ASP A 375 13.33 -6.85 2.81
CA ASP A 375 14.13 -8.07 2.95
C ASP A 375 14.90 -8.02 4.28
N ARG A 376 14.36 -8.68 5.28
CA ARG A 376 14.97 -8.69 6.61
C ARG A 376 16.20 -9.57 6.69
N ARG A 377 16.30 -10.61 5.85
CA ARG A 377 17.49 -11.50 5.84
C ARG A 377 18.72 -10.79 5.30
N ARG A 378 18.54 -10.00 4.24
CA ARG A 378 19.60 -9.17 3.66
C ARG A 378 19.70 -7.80 4.32
N ARG A 379 18.76 -7.46 5.21
CA ARG A 379 18.69 -6.19 5.96
C ARG A 379 18.62 -4.97 5.03
N VAL A 380 17.81 -5.07 3.99
CA VAL A 380 17.58 -4.00 3.01
C VAL A 380 16.08 -3.75 2.88
N ALA A 381 15.68 -2.50 2.86
CA ALA A 381 14.31 -2.11 2.54
C ALA A 381 14.29 -1.09 1.41
N ILE A 382 13.23 -1.14 0.61
CA ILE A 382 13.03 -0.24 -0.53
C ILE A 382 11.64 0.38 -0.42
N VAL A 383 11.58 1.70 -0.54
CA VAL A 383 10.33 2.47 -0.66
C VAL A 383 10.28 3.05 -2.06
N LYS A 384 9.23 2.73 -2.80
CA LYS A 384 8.98 3.25 -4.15
C LYS A 384 7.61 3.88 -4.22
N GLN A 385 7.55 5.13 -4.66
CA GLN A 385 6.32 5.85 -4.95
C GLN A 385 6.31 6.19 -6.44
N SER A 386 5.17 6.02 -7.08
CA SER A 386 5.04 6.15 -8.53
C SER A 386 3.67 6.67 -8.91
N SER A 387 3.57 7.15 -10.14
CA SER A 387 2.32 7.54 -10.76
C SER A 387 2.17 6.88 -12.14
N GLN A 388 2.29 5.52 -12.18
CA GLN A 388 2.09 4.73 -13.38
C GLN A 388 0.71 5.01 -14.02
N PRO A 389 0.60 4.99 -15.36
CA PRO A 389 -0.66 5.33 -16.04
C PRO A 389 -1.76 4.27 -15.85
N VAL A 390 -1.39 3.02 -15.57
CA VAL A 390 -2.31 1.91 -15.35
C VAL A 390 -2.22 1.39 -13.93
N SER A 391 -3.32 0.83 -13.42
CA SER A 391 -3.40 0.33 -12.04
C SER A 391 -2.42 -0.80 -11.76
N SER A 392 -2.22 -1.71 -12.72
CA SER A 392 -1.29 -2.84 -12.65
C SER A 392 -0.79 -3.18 -14.04
N ASP A 393 0.48 -3.55 -14.13
CA ASP A 393 1.14 -4.04 -15.35
C ASP A 393 2.10 -5.17 -14.95
N PRO A 394 1.79 -6.44 -15.30
CA PRO A 394 2.63 -7.57 -14.91
C PRO A 394 4.08 -7.49 -15.38
N ALA A 395 4.35 -6.82 -16.52
CA ALA A 395 5.71 -6.63 -17.00
C ALA A 395 6.46 -5.57 -16.17
N ALA A 396 5.77 -4.48 -15.80
CA ALA A 396 6.32 -3.47 -14.91
C ALA A 396 6.54 -4.03 -13.49
N ASP A 397 5.63 -4.85 -12.97
CA ASP A 397 5.77 -5.49 -11.65
C ASP A 397 6.97 -6.44 -11.61
N GLN A 398 7.20 -7.24 -12.68
CA GLN A 398 8.40 -8.08 -12.78
C GLN A 398 9.67 -7.23 -12.87
N PHE A 399 9.65 -6.12 -13.63
CA PHE A 399 10.78 -5.22 -13.75
C PHE A 399 11.10 -4.55 -12.40
N ILE A 400 10.08 -4.20 -11.62
CA ILE A 400 10.22 -3.65 -10.26
C ILE A 400 10.88 -4.69 -9.34
N LEU A 401 10.41 -5.93 -9.32
CA LEU A 401 11.00 -6.98 -8.48
C LEU A 401 12.45 -7.29 -8.89
N ASN A 402 12.75 -7.30 -10.19
CA ASN A 402 14.11 -7.48 -10.67
C ASN A 402 15.05 -6.33 -10.23
N ALA A 403 14.54 -5.09 -10.21
CA ALA A 403 15.30 -3.95 -9.71
C ALA A 403 15.55 -4.06 -8.19
N PHE A 404 14.55 -4.48 -7.43
CA PHE A 404 14.72 -4.72 -5.99
C PHE A 404 15.75 -5.82 -5.74
N ASP A 405 15.68 -6.92 -6.47
CA ASP A 405 16.64 -8.01 -6.37
C ASP A 405 18.07 -7.55 -6.71
N ALA A 406 18.25 -6.73 -7.77
CA ALA A 406 19.57 -6.19 -8.15
C ALA A 406 20.14 -5.28 -7.05
N VAL A 407 19.32 -4.40 -6.48
CA VAL A 407 19.73 -3.52 -5.36
C VAL A 407 20.11 -4.33 -4.13
N ILE A 408 19.30 -5.33 -3.78
CA ILE A 408 19.53 -6.20 -2.60
C ILE A 408 20.78 -7.06 -2.80
N ASP A 409 21.04 -7.56 -4.01
CA ASP A 409 22.26 -8.33 -4.30
C ASP A 409 23.50 -7.47 -4.19
N HIS A 410 23.43 -6.21 -4.59
CA HIS A 410 24.53 -5.27 -4.47
C HIS A 410 24.85 -4.94 -3.00
N LEU A 411 23.85 -4.66 -2.19
CA LEU A 411 24.03 -4.20 -0.80
C LEU A 411 24.07 -5.34 0.22
N GLY A 412 23.31 -6.39 -0.05
CA GLY A 412 23.17 -7.52 0.85
C GLY A 412 24.40 -8.40 0.79
N GLY A 413 25.17 -8.48 1.88
CA GLY A 413 26.12 -9.58 2.07
C GLY A 413 25.44 -10.95 1.92
N PRO A 414 26.17 -12.08 1.91
CA PRO A 414 25.58 -13.40 1.86
C PRO A 414 24.53 -13.53 2.98
N ALA A 415 23.37 -14.11 2.65
CA ALA A 415 22.26 -14.25 3.60
C ALA A 415 22.80 -14.87 4.90
N ALA A 416 22.58 -14.21 6.01
CA ALA A 416 23.01 -14.71 7.31
C ALA A 416 22.32 -16.06 7.57
N GLY A 417 23.08 -17.15 7.56
CA GLY A 417 22.60 -18.50 7.89
C GLY A 417 22.34 -19.43 6.70
N ALA A 418 23.19 -19.40 5.63
CA ALA A 418 23.26 -20.51 4.68
C ALA A 418 24.07 -21.69 5.26
#